data_986686b98fa6c777209372960320d2b1
#
_entry.id   986686b98fa6c777209372960320d2b1
#
_cell.length_a   1.000
_cell.length_b   1.000
_cell.length_c   1.000
_cell.angle_alpha   90.00
_cell.angle_beta   90.00
_cell.angle_gamma   90.00
#
_symmetry.space_group_name_H-M   'P 1'
#
loop_
_entity.id
_entity.type
_entity.pdbx_description
1 polymer ?
#
loop_
_entity_poly.entity_id
_entity_poly.type
_entity_poly.pdbx_seq_one_letter_code
_entity_poly.pdbx_strand_id
1 'polypeptide(L)'
;MNTLVCISHVPDTTAKINFTSDGHSLDATGVQFVINPYDEFGLTKALHLKESLGGTITVLNVGGPETEPTLRKALAIGADQAVRIDAIPSDAITVAQNIKNHISANSYDLIICGQESIDYNGQQVPAMIAALLQLPFTNACVGLD
;
A
#
# COMPACT_ATOMS: atom_id res chain seq x y z
N MET A 1 -15.01 4.32 -12.41
CA MET A 1 -13.64 4.79 -12.15
C MET A 1 -12.81 3.63 -11.59
N ASN A 2 -11.66 3.34 -12.18
CA ASN A 2 -10.77 2.27 -11.73
C ASN A 2 -9.71 2.86 -10.79
N THR A 3 -9.78 2.51 -9.51
CA THR A 3 -8.89 3.05 -8.50
C THR A 3 -7.89 2.00 -8.05
N LEU A 4 -6.60 2.35 -8.05
CA LEU A 4 -5.55 1.56 -7.41
C LEU A 4 -5.27 2.12 -6.02
N VAL A 5 -5.27 1.27 -5.00
CA VAL A 5 -4.84 1.63 -3.64
C VAL A 5 -3.60 0.81 -3.30
N CYS A 6 -2.46 1.49 -3.16
CA CYS A 6 -1.24 0.84 -2.71
C CYS A 6 -1.29 0.70 -1.18
N ILE A 7 -1.05 -0.51 -0.67
CA ILE A 7 -1.11 -0.80 0.77
C ILE A 7 0.20 -1.42 1.25
N SER A 8 0.61 -1.06 2.45
CA SER A 8 1.76 -1.60 3.15
C SER A 8 1.33 -2.60 4.23
N HIS A 9 2.14 -3.63 4.43
CA HIS A 9 2.01 -4.65 5.46
C HIS A 9 2.94 -4.27 6.60
N VAL A 10 2.40 -3.79 7.71
CA VAL A 10 3.17 -3.22 8.81
C VAL A 10 2.87 -3.91 10.14
N PRO A 11 3.83 -3.95 11.09
CA PRO A 11 3.54 -4.40 12.45
C PRO A 11 2.45 -3.52 13.09
N ASP A 12 1.53 -4.13 13.83
CA ASP A 12 0.55 -3.40 14.63
C ASP A 12 1.26 -2.47 15.61
N THR A 13 0.69 -1.29 15.88
CA THR A 13 1.28 -0.28 16.77
C THR A 13 1.46 -0.76 18.21
N THR A 14 0.76 -1.82 18.62
CA THR A 14 0.88 -2.45 19.92
C THR A 14 1.92 -3.57 19.96
N ALA A 15 2.53 -3.90 18.82
CA ALA A 15 3.51 -4.97 18.72
C ALA A 15 4.78 -4.63 19.52
N LYS A 16 5.28 -5.61 20.25
CA LYS A 16 6.60 -5.50 20.85
C LYS A 16 7.67 -5.77 19.79
N ILE A 17 8.45 -4.76 19.48
CA ILE A 17 9.52 -4.85 18.48
C ILE A 17 10.76 -5.48 19.11
N ASN A 18 11.13 -6.64 18.59
CA ASN A 18 12.39 -7.33 18.92
C ASN A 18 13.19 -7.53 17.62
N PHE A 19 14.50 -7.66 17.77
CA PHE A 19 15.37 -7.99 16.64
C PHE A 19 15.78 -9.47 16.70
N THR A 20 16.07 -10.02 15.53
CA THR A 20 16.70 -11.34 15.41
C THR A 20 18.04 -11.37 16.14
N SER A 21 18.55 -12.54 16.48
CA SER A 21 19.79 -12.70 17.25
C SER A 21 21.03 -12.08 16.59
N ASP A 22 21.01 -11.92 15.26
CA ASP A 22 22.04 -11.24 14.49
C ASP A 22 21.87 -9.71 14.43
N GLY A 23 20.74 -9.18 14.95
CA GLY A 23 20.47 -7.76 15.03
C GLY A 23 20.12 -7.09 13.68
N HIS A 24 19.93 -7.85 12.60
CA HIS A 24 19.74 -7.30 11.26
C HIS A 24 18.29 -7.26 10.77
N SER A 25 17.40 -7.98 11.44
CA SER A 25 16.00 -8.08 11.02
C SER A 25 15.03 -8.00 12.19
N LEU A 26 13.78 -7.68 11.89
CA LEU A 26 12.68 -7.77 12.85
C LEU A 26 12.43 -9.26 13.18
N ASP A 27 12.37 -9.60 14.46
CA ASP A 27 11.84 -10.88 14.88
C ASP A 27 10.29 -10.81 14.81
N ALA A 28 9.75 -11.40 13.75
CA ALA A 28 8.32 -11.42 13.49
C ALA A 28 7.53 -12.43 14.35
N THR A 29 8.20 -13.16 15.24
CA THR A 29 7.55 -14.17 16.09
C THR A 29 6.50 -13.54 17.00
N GLY A 30 5.23 -13.91 16.80
CA GLY A 30 4.11 -13.37 17.58
C GLY A 30 3.72 -11.93 17.26
N VAL A 31 4.34 -11.31 16.25
CA VAL A 31 3.96 -9.98 15.79
C VAL A 31 2.70 -10.08 14.90
N GLN A 32 1.68 -9.31 15.24
CA GLN A 32 0.53 -9.12 14.39
C GLN A 32 0.83 -8.04 13.36
N PHE A 33 0.56 -8.34 12.08
CA PHE A 33 0.67 -7.38 10.99
C PHE A 33 -0.71 -6.92 10.54
N VAL A 34 -0.77 -5.67 10.12
CA VAL A 34 -2.01 -4.99 9.71
C VAL A 34 -1.81 -4.21 8.40
N ILE A 35 -2.91 -3.76 7.80
CA ILE A 35 -2.84 -2.73 6.77
C ILE A 35 -2.31 -1.47 7.44
N ASN A 36 -1.36 -0.80 6.81
CA ASN A 36 -0.90 0.49 7.30
C ASN A 36 -2.07 1.46 7.47
N PRO A 37 -2.24 2.12 8.64
CA PRO A 37 -3.39 2.97 8.91
C PRO A 37 -3.65 4.07 7.89
N TYR A 38 -2.59 4.70 7.36
CA TYR A 38 -2.75 5.72 6.31
C TYR A 38 -3.28 5.13 5.00
N ASP A 39 -2.91 3.88 4.68
CA ASP A 39 -3.43 3.18 3.49
C ASP A 39 -4.88 2.73 3.70
N GLU A 40 -5.27 2.39 4.94
CA GLU A 40 -6.66 2.06 5.28
C GLU A 40 -7.58 3.27 5.13
N PHE A 41 -7.12 4.49 5.45
CA PHE A 41 -7.83 5.73 5.11
C PHE A 41 -7.97 5.90 3.59
N GLY A 42 -6.90 5.63 2.85
CA GLY A 42 -6.92 5.66 1.38
C GLY A 42 -7.94 4.68 0.79
N LEU A 43 -7.96 3.45 1.31
CA LEU A 43 -8.93 2.43 0.90
C LEU A 43 -10.37 2.85 1.24
N THR A 44 -10.61 3.40 2.43
CA THR A 44 -11.92 3.93 2.82
C THR A 44 -12.39 5.04 1.87
N LYS A 45 -11.49 5.95 1.50
CA LYS A 45 -11.84 7.00 0.53
C LYS A 45 -12.14 6.43 -0.85
N ALA A 46 -11.39 5.42 -1.30
CA ALA A 46 -11.66 4.73 -2.55
C ALA A 46 -13.07 4.08 -2.56
N LEU A 47 -13.49 3.51 -1.43
CA LEU A 47 -14.83 2.93 -1.28
C LEU A 47 -15.93 4.01 -1.42
N HIS A 48 -15.78 5.16 -0.75
CA HIS A 48 -16.74 6.26 -0.90
C HIS A 48 -16.82 6.78 -2.34
N LEU A 49 -15.67 6.86 -3.04
CA LEU A 49 -15.66 7.24 -4.45
C LEU A 49 -16.34 6.18 -5.33
N LYS A 50 -16.12 4.91 -5.06
CA LYS A 50 -16.80 3.81 -5.76
C LYS A 50 -18.32 3.83 -5.55
N GLU A 51 -18.79 4.12 -4.33
CA GLU A 51 -20.22 4.25 -4.01
C GLU A 51 -20.87 5.38 -4.79
N SER A 52 -20.16 6.51 -4.96
CA SER A 52 -20.72 7.70 -5.64
C SER A 52 -20.56 7.67 -7.15
N LEU A 53 -19.45 7.19 -7.67
CA LEU A 53 -19.05 7.27 -9.08
C LEU A 53 -19.08 5.91 -9.80
N GLY A 54 -19.24 4.81 -9.07
CA GLY A 54 -19.08 3.46 -9.59
C GLY A 54 -17.62 3.12 -9.92
N GLY A 55 -17.41 1.89 -10.38
CA GLY A 55 -16.12 1.39 -10.82
C GLY A 55 -15.55 0.29 -9.96
N THR A 56 -14.24 0.09 -10.00
CA THR A 56 -13.53 -1.01 -9.33
C THR A 56 -12.37 -0.49 -8.49
N ILE A 57 -12.08 -1.19 -7.40
CA ILE A 57 -10.95 -0.92 -6.52
C ILE A 57 -10.00 -2.11 -6.56
N THR A 58 -8.77 -1.88 -6.98
CA THR A 58 -7.67 -2.84 -6.85
C THR A 58 -6.76 -2.42 -5.73
N VAL A 59 -6.50 -3.29 -4.77
CA VAL A 59 -5.45 -3.08 -3.77
C VAL A 59 -4.16 -3.76 -4.22
N LEU A 60 -3.02 -3.13 -3.97
CA LEU A 60 -1.72 -3.65 -4.38
C LEU A 60 -0.72 -3.56 -3.23
N ASN A 61 0.03 -4.64 -3.03
CA ASN A 61 1.16 -4.69 -2.11
C ASN A 61 2.39 -5.28 -2.82
N VAL A 62 3.57 -4.78 -2.47
CA VAL A 62 4.86 -5.34 -2.85
C VAL A 62 5.42 -6.09 -1.66
N GLY A 63 5.55 -7.40 -1.75
CA GLY A 63 6.01 -8.23 -0.65
C GLY A 63 5.88 -9.72 -0.93
N GLY A 64 6.40 -10.54 -0.04
CA GLY A 64 6.33 -11.98 -0.10
C GLY A 64 4.95 -12.55 0.30
N PRO A 65 4.83 -13.89 0.39
CA PRO A 65 3.57 -14.55 0.76
C PRO A 65 3.01 -14.15 2.13
N GLU A 66 3.86 -13.69 3.04
CA GLU A 66 3.49 -13.23 4.38
C GLU A 66 2.53 -12.03 4.36
N THR A 67 2.48 -11.27 3.25
CA THR A 67 1.60 -10.11 3.10
C THR A 67 0.18 -10.47 2.64
N GLU A 68 -0.07 -11.71 2.22
CA GLU A 68 -1.39 -12.15 1.74
C GLU A 68 -2.54 -11.95 2.74
N PRO A 69 -2.37 -12.19 4.06
CA PRO A 69 -3.45 -11.93 5.02
C PRO A 69 -3.92 -10.46 5.01
N THR A 70 -2.99 -9.51 4.84
CA THR A 70 -3.29 -8.08 4.75
C THR A 70 -4.09 -7.76 3.48
N LEU A 71 -3.72 -8.35 2.34
CA LEU A 71 -4.49 -8.22 1.09
C LEU A 71 -5.88 -8.83 1.22
N ARG A 72 -6.03 -9.99 1.86
CA ARG A 72 -7.33 -10.61 2.12
C ARG A 72 -8.20 -9.74 3.02
N LYS A 73 -7.61 -9.06 4.02
CA LYS A 73 -8.33 -8.10 4.85
C LYS A 73 -8.85 -6.92 4.03
N ALA A 74 -8.04 -6.39 3.11
CA ALA A 74 -8.46 -5.30 2.23
C ALA A 74 -9.64 -5.71 1.31
N LEU A 75 -9.63 -6.95 0.79
CA LEU A 75 -10.78 -7.52 0.07
C LEU A 75 -12.03 -7.62 0.96
N ALA A 76 -11.87 -8.05 2.22
CA ALA A 76 -12.98 -8.15 3.17
C ALA A 76 -13.55 -6.76 3.57
N ILE A 77 -12.74 -5.71 3.52
CA ILE A 77 -13.17 -4.32 3.72
C ILE A 77 -14.01 -3.81 2.54
N GLY A 78 -13.77 -4.30 1.31
CA GLY A 78 -14.59 -3.96 0.14
C GLY A 78 -13.83 -3.70 -1.17
N ALA A 79 -12.53 -3.94 -1.21
CA ALA A 79 -11.79 -3.95 -2.46
C ALA A 79 -12.28 -5.08 -3.38
N ASP A 80 -12.31 -4.86 -4.69
CA ASP A 80 -12.77 -5.84 -5.66
C ASP A 80 -11.68 -6.83 -6.07
N GLN A 81 -10.44 -6.34 -6.10
CA GLN A 81 -9.28 -7.11 -6.54
C GLN A 81 -8.08 -6.84 -5.63
N ALA A 82 -7.23 -7.84 -5.50
CA ALA A 82 -5.97 -7.72 -4.77
C ALA A 82 -4.82 -8.25 -5.61
N VAL A 83 -3.75 -7.49 -5.67
CA VAL A 83 -2.51 -7.83 -6.39
C VAL A 83 -1.35 -7.85 -5.40
N ARG A 84 -0.64 -8.95 -5.37
CA ARG A 84 0.64 -9.07 -4.69
C ARG A 84 1.75 -9.09 -5.74
N ILE A 85 2.67 -8.16 -5.65
CA ILE A 85 3.91 -8.21 -6.43
C ILE A 85 4.96 -8.94 -5.60
N ASP A 86 5.36 -10.11 -6.08
CA ASP A 86 6.33 -10.98 -5.41
C ASP A 86 7.74 -10.40 -5.57
N ALA A 87 8.10 -9.51 -4.66
CA ALA A 87 9.40 -8.87 -4.63
C ALA A 87 9.77 -8.48 -3.19
N ILE A 88 11.05 -8.44 -2.89
CA ILE A 88 11.55 -7.95 -1.60
C ILE A 88 11.47 -6.42 -1.61
N PRO A 89 10.75 -5.79 -0.67
CA PRO A 89 10.65 -4.33 -0.58
C PRO A 89 11.90 -3.73 0.09
N SER A 90 13.06 -3.85 -0.57
CA SER A 90 14.36 -3.50 0.01
C SER A 90 14.53 -2.00 0.28
N ASP A 91 13.92 -1.17 -0.54
CA ASP A 91 13.95 0.30 -0.44
C ASP A 91 12.78 0.93 -1.22
N ALA A 92 12.58 2.23 -1.01
CA ALA A 92 11.47 2.97 -1.60
C ALA A 92 11.49 2.99 -3.13
N ILE A 93 12.67 3.07 -3.75
CA ILE A 93 12.75 3.11 -5.22
C ILE A 93 12.45 1.75 -5.84
N THR A 94 12.90 0.66 -5.22
CA THR A 94 12.56 -0.70 -5.66
C THR A 94 11.06 -0.93 -5.59
N VAL A 95 10.41 -0.55 -4.49
CA VAL A 95 8.95 -0.63 -4.34
C VAL A 95 8.24 0.20 -5.41
N ALA A 96 8.64 1.47 -5.60
CA ALA A 96 8.04 2.35 -6.58
C ALA A 96 8.20 1.84 -8.03
N GLN A 97 9.33 1.26 -8.38
CA GLN A 97 9.57 0.67 -9.70
C GLN A 97 8.67 -0.55 -9.97
N ASN A 98 8.50 -1.42 -8.97
CA ASN A 98 7.61 -2.57 -9.08
C ASN A 98 6.15 -2.13 -9.28
N ILE A 99 5.69 -1.16 -8.50
CA ILE A 99 4.34 -0.57 -8.63
C ILE A 99 4.19 0.10 -10.01
N LYS A 100 5.17 0.89 -10.43
CA LYS A 100 5.18 1.54 -11.75
C LYS A 100 5.06 0.51 -12.88
N ASN A 101 5.77 -0.61 -12.81
CA ASN A 101 5.70 -1.65 -13.84
C ASN A 101 4.30 -2.25 -13.93
N HIS A 102 3.66 -2.50 -12.79
CA HIS A 102 2.28 -2.97 -12.74
C HIS A 102 1.32 -1.95 -13.35
N ILE A 103 1.42 -0.67 -12.97
CA ILE A 103 0.55 0.41 -13.47
C ILE A 103 0.73 0.57 -14.99
N SER A 104 1.97 0.47 -15.51
CA SER A 104 2.24 0.59 -16.95
C SER A 104 1.60 -0.52 -17.81
N ALA A 105 1.30 -1.66 -17.18
CA ALA A 105 0.63 -2.79 -17.83
C ALA A 105 -0.90 -2.80 -17.62
N ASN A 106 -1.42 -1.88 -16.80
CA ASN A 106 -2.83 -1.82 -16.43
C ASN A 106 -3.31 -0.36 -16.48
N SER A 107 -4.64 -0.18 -16.57
CA SER A 107 -5.23 1.15 -16.66
C SER A 107 -5.96 1.52 -15.38
N TYR A 108 -5.51 2.59 -14.74
CA TYR A 108 -6.13 3.16 -13.55
C TYR A 108 -6.41 4.65 -13.76
N ASP A 109 -7.57 5.11 -13.29
CA ASP A 109 -7.96 6.52 -13.36
C ASP A 109 -7.41 7.30 -12.15
N LEU A 110 -7.25 6.62 -11.01
CA LEU A 110 -6.78 7.21 -9.76
C LEU A 110 -5.86 6.23 -9.04
N ILE A 111 -4.76 6.75 -8.49
CA ILE A 111 -3.85 6.01 -7.63
C ILE A 111 -3.85 6.67 -6.25
N ILE A 112 -4.17 5.90 -5.22
CA ILE A 112 -4.18 6.36 -3.83
C ILE A 112 -3.09 5.59 -3.07
N CYS A 113 -2.29 6.33 -2.32
CA CYS A 113 -1.32 5.80 -1.37
C CYS A 113 -1.53 6.48 -0.03
N GLY A 114 -1.24 5.80 1.06
CA GLY A 114 -1.08 6.47 2.35
C GLY A 114 0.06 7.48 2.31
N GLN A 115 0.02 8.48 3.16
CA GLN A 115 1.07 9.48 3.26
C GLN A 115 2.43 8.84 3.55
N GLU A 116 2.44 7.86 4.45
CA GLU A 116 3.64 7.12 4.88
C GLU A 116 3.25 5.76 5.45
N SER A 117 4.18 4.85 5.58
CA SER A 117 4.02 3.65 6.38
C SER A 117 4.53 3.90 7.81
N ILE A 118 3.81 3.39 8.82
CA ILE A 118 4.12 3.65 10.23
C ILE A 118 5.41 2.99 10.74
N ASP A 119 5.93 2.03 10.00
CA ASP A 119 7.19 1.33 10.31
C ASP A 119 8.43 2.07 9.78
N TYR A 120 8.31 2.77 8.66
CA TYR A 120 9.42 3.45 7.98
C TYR A 120 9.34 4.98 8.01
N ASN A 121 8.14 5.55 8.02
CA ASN A 121 7.87 7.00 7.95
C ASN A 121 8.61 7.72 6.80
N GLY A 122 8.82 7.00 5.69
CA GLY A 122 9.69 7.46 4.60
C GLY A 122 9.08 8.51 3.68
N GLN A 123 7.76 8.50 3.48
CA GLN A 123 6.99 9.42 2.62
C GLN A 123 7.48 9.51 1.16
N GLN A 124 8.23 8.52 0.67
CA GLN A 124 8.94 8.60 -0.62
C GLN A 124 8.19 7.91 -1.75
N VAL A 125 7.61 6.74 -1.49
CA VAL A 125 7.04 5.86 -2.52
C VAL A 125 5.99 6.55 -3.37
N PRO A 126 5.01 7.30 -2.82
CA PRO A 126 3.97 7.95 -3.64
C PRO A 126 4.54 8.95 -4.65
N ALA A 127 5.46 9.82 -4.20
CA ALA A 127 6.11 10.80 -5.07
C ALA A 127 6.99 10.14 -6.15
N MET A 128 7.69 9.05 -5.80
CA MET A 128 8.50 8.29 -6.75
C MET A 128 7.63 7.63 -7.83
N ILE A 129 6.49 7.04 -7.47
CA ILE A 129 5.54 6.46 -8.44
C ILE A 129 5.08 7.55 -9.42
N ALA A 130 4.65 8.69 -8.90
CA ALA A 130 4.18 9.80 -9.73
C ALA A 130 5.27 10.32 -10.68
N ALA A 131 6.49 10.50 -10.18
CA ALA A 131 7.63 10.93 -10.99
C ALA A 131 8.00 9.91 -12.09
N LEU A 132 8.04 8.61 -11.75
CA LEU A 132 8.37 7.55 -12.70
C LEU A 132 7.31 7.38 -13.80
N LEU A 133 6.05 7.72 -13.52
CA LEU A 133 4.94 7.65 -14.46
C LEU A 133 4.61 9.00 -15.11
N GLN A 134 5.27 10.08 -14.69
CA GLN A 134 5.00 11.46 -15.13
C GLN A 134 3.52 11.88 -14.88
N LEU A 135 2.97 11.44 -13.75
CA LEU A 135 1.60 11.75 -13.33
C LEU A 135 1.56 12.99 -12.44
N PRO A 136 0.46 13.76 -12.46
CA PRO A 136 0.19 14.76 -11.44
C PRO A 136 0.18 14.14 -10.05
N PHE A 137 0.68 14.85 -9.05
CA PHE A 137 0.82 14.37 -7.68
C PHE A 137 0.40 15.43 -6.67
N THR A 138 -0.37 15.02 -5.67
CA THR A 138 -0.71 15.83 -4.51
C THR A 138 -0.28 15.10 -3.25
N ASN A 139 0.56 15.74 -2.43
CA ASN A 139 1.03 15.17 -1.16
C ASN A 139 0.16 15.63 0.01
N ALA A 140 0.08 14.80 1.06
CA ALA A 140 -0.62 15.10 2.31
C ALA A 140 -2.05 15.63 2.10
N CYS A 141 -2.77 15.04 1.16
CA CYS A 141 -4.14 15.40 0.85
C CYS A 141 -5.07 15.01 2.02
N VAL A 142 -5.84 15.97 2.53
CA VAL A 142 -6.78 15.75 3.65
C VAL A 142 -8.23 15.63 3.18
N GLY A 143 -8.50 15.89 1.92
CA GLY A 143 -9.81 15.76 1.28
C GLY A 143 -9.65 15.46 -0.22
N LEU A 144 -10.62 14.75 -0.75
CA LEU A 144 -10.74 14.41 -2.17
C LEU A 144 -12.22 14.36 -2.50
N ASP A 145 -12.70 15.32 -3.27
CA ASP A 145 -14.11 15.50 -3.66
C ASP A 145 -14.31 15.18 -5.13
#